data_6a9c41f17d446349301f2253dda2b9ac
#
_entry.id   6a9c41f17d446349301f2253dda2b9ac
#
_cell.length_a   1.000
_cell.length_b   1.000
_cell.length_c   1.000
_cell.angle_alpha   90.00
_cell.angle_beta   90.00
_cell.angle_gamma   90.00
#
_symmetry.space_group_name_H-M   'P 1'
#
loop_
_entity.id
_entity.type
_entity.pdbx_description
1 polymer ?
#
loop_
_entity_poly.entity_id
_entity_poly.type
_entity_poly.pdbx_seq_one_letter_code
_entity_poly.pdbx_strand_id
1 'polypeptide(L)'
;VYRQDEMYGTGVGASLCRRNEAFDLPIRKRRDGGWKIPAGTVVFTCFTSYLLRKDAEGWRPECWEWTRRRRDCWFYFFTKRIDRLAECLPPDWGEGYENVIIGCTVENQDRADARLPLFLELPIRHRTVIAAPLLTALDLREYLDPEKIEELTASGESGREARPCHYEWVLSLREQC
;
A
#
# COMPACT_ATOMS: atom_id res chain seq x y z
N VAL A 1 11.74 0.41 7.69
CA VAL A 1 12.06 -0.76 8.51
C VAL A 1 12.84 -0.34 9.74
N TYR A 2 14.08 0.17 9.61
CA TYR A 2 14.91 0.62 10.74
C TYR A 2 14.23 1.66 11.64
N ARG A 3 13.45 2.56 11.06
CA ARG A 3 12.73 3.60 11.80
C ARG A 3 11.64 3.05 12.71
N GLN A 4 11.05 1.91 12.38
CA GLN A 4 10.09 1.24 13.27
C GLN A 4 10.80 0.63 14.48
N ASP A 5 12.01 0.09 14.30
CA ASP A 5 12.80 -0.43 15.40
C ASP A 5 13.19 0.65 16.39
N GLU A 6 13.58 1.85 15.90
CA GLU A 6 13.84 3.02 16.74
C GLU A 6 12.58 3.48 17.48
N MET A 7 11.43 3.50 16.78
CA MET A 7 10.16 3.98 17.35
C MET A 7 9.59 3.01 18.39
N TYR A 8 9.77 1.71 18.21
CA TYR A 8 9.18 0.67 19.06
C TYR A 8 10.22 -0.06 19.92
N GLY A 9 11.50 0.31 19.86
CA GLY A 9 12.57 -0.25 20.66
C GLY A 9 12.78 -1.75 20.46
N THR A 10 12.46 -2.27 19.27
CA THR A 10 12.49 -3.72 19.02
C THR A 10 13.87 -4.26 18.68
N GLY A 11 14.79 -3.43 18.16
CA GLY A 11 16.21 -3.76 17.91
C GLY A 11 16.46 -4.92 16.95
N VAL A 12 15.47 -5.45 16.29
CA VAL A 12 15.52 -6.70 15.52
C VAL A 12 15.23 -6.50 14.03
N GLY A 13 15.17 -5.24 13.57
CA GLY A 13 14.74 -4.94 12.21
C GLY A 13 13.31 -5.44 11.97
N ALA A 14 12.76 -5.27 10.81
CA ALA A 14 11.40 -5.73 10.47
C ALA A 14 11.20 -7.27 10.57
N SER A 15 11.92 -7.96 11.43
CA SER A 15 11.88 -9.42 11.52
C SER A 15 10.63 -9.97 12.21
N LEU A 16 9.91 -9.14 12.99
CA LEU A 16 8.71 -9.58 13.73
C LEU A 16 7.50 -8.72 13.37
N CYS A 17 6.65 -9.27 12.52
CA CYS A 17 5.32 -8.73 12.29
C CYS A 17 4.41 -9.14 13.47
N ARG A 18 3.72 -8.16 14.11
CA ARG A 18 2.79 -8.42 15.22
C ARG A 18 1.42 -7.84 14.90
N ARG A 19 0.37 -8.54 15.30
CA ARG A 19 -0.97 -7.95 15.33
C ARG A 19 -0.97 -6.81 16.35
N ASN A 20 -1.41 -5.64 15.94
CA ASN A 20 -1.64 -4.54 16.84
C ASN A 20 -3.09 -4.60 17.39
N GLU A 21 -3.37 -3.80 18.42
CA GLU A 21 -4.69 -3.76 19.05
C GLU A 21 -5.80 -3.26 18.10
N ALA A 22 -5.45 -2.56 17.03
CA ALA A 22 -6.40 -2.05 16.04
C ALA A 22 -6.57 -2.98 14.84
N PHE A 23 -5.98 -4.18 14.86
CA PHE A 23 -5.97 -5.10 13.72
C PHE A 23 -7.38 -5.43 13.20
N ASP A 24 -8.33 -5.69 14.10
CA ASP A 24 -9.72 -6.01 13.79
C ASP A 24 -10.65 -4.78 13.82
N LEU A 25 -10.11 -3.56 13.88
CA LEU A 25 -10.88 -2.32 13.96
C LEU A 25 -11.95 -2.19 12.85
N PRO A 26 -11.71 -2.60 11.59
CA PRO A 26 -12.72 -2.53 10.54
C PRO A 26 -14.01 -3.28 10.85
N ILE A 27 -13.93 -4.36 11.63
CA ILE A 27 -15.07 -5.21 11.97
C ILE A 27 -15.56 -5.05 13.42
N ARG A 28 -15.00 -4.11 14.18
CA ARG A 28 -15.47 -3.82 15.55
C ARG A 28 -16.79 -3.08 15.54
N LYS A 29 -17.66 -3.51 16.44
CA LYS A 29 -18.95 -2.86 16.68
C LYS A 29 -18.87 -1.82 17.81
N ARG A 30 -19.71 -0.81 17.73
CA ARG A 30 -20.06 0.09 18.82
C ARG A 30 -21.15 -0.55 19.69
N ARG A 31 -21.46 0.06 20.85
CA ARG A 31 -22.51 -0.42 21.75
C ARG A 31 -23.91 -0.36 21.13
N ASP A 32 -24.13 0.54 20.19
CA ASP A 32 -25.37 0.68 19.42
C ASP A 32 -25.52 -0.32 18.26
N GLY A 33 -24.54 -1.24 18.10
CA GLY A 33 -24.51 -2.25 17.04
C GLY A 33 -23.90 -1.76 15.72
N GLY A 34 -23.69 -0.46 15.54
CA GLY A 34 -23.02 0.10 14.37
C GLY A 34 -21.54 -0.24 14.31
N TRP A 35 -20.92 -0.10 13.13
CA TRP A 35 -19.48 -0.27 12.98
C TRP A 35 -18.70 0.87 13.63
N LYS A 36 -17.52 0.60 14.20
CA LYS A 36 -16.64 1.67 14.70
C LYS A 36 -16.11 2.53 13.57
N ILE A 37 -15.77 1.92 12.42
CA ILE A 37 -15.42 2.65 11.20
C ILE A 37 -16.71 2.89 10.42
N PRO A 38 -17.09 4.15 10.12
CA PRO A 38 -18.28 4.48 9.35
C PRO A 38 -18.18 3.96 7.89
N ALA A 39 -19.32 3.77 7.25
CA ALA A 39 -19.39 3.54 5.81
C ALA A 39 -18.77 4.72 5.03
N GLY A 40 -18.22 4.46 3.86
CA GLY A 40 -17.53 5.45 3.01
C GLY A 40 -16.11 5.79 3.45
N THR A 41 -15.62 5.23 4.57
CA THR A 41 -14.25 5.50 5.05
C THR A 41 -13.21 4.80 4.19
N VAL A 42 -12.14 5.51 3.85
CA VAL A 42 -10.92 4.91 3.30
C VAL A 42 -10.05 4.41 4.46
N VAL A 43 -9.82 3.12 4.51
CA VAL A 43 -9.01 2.45 5.54
C VAL A 43 -7.63 2.17 4.97
N PHE A 44 -6.64 2.94 5.40
CA PHE A 44 -5.26 2.67 5.07
C PHE A 44 -4.76 1.47 5.87
N THR A 45 -4.44 0.39 5.17
CA THR A 45 -4.09 -0.88 5.78
C THR A 45 -2.60 -1.14 5.70
N CYS A 46 -2.05 -1.79 6.74
CA CYS A 46 -0.67 -2.24 6.76
C CYS A 46 0.39 -1.15 6.53
N PHE A 47 0.12 0.07 7.00
CA PHE A 47 0.98 1.24 6.83
C PHE A 47 2.40 1.03 7.38
N THR A 48 2.54 0.23 8.41
CA THR A 48 3.82 -0.04 9.09
C THR A 48 4.37 -1.44 8.84
N SER A 49 3.55 -2.34 8.29
CA SER A 49 3.97 -3.70 7.97
C SER A 49 3.19 -4.20 6.75
N TYR A 50 3.90 -4.75 5.79
CA TYR A 50 3.29 -5.18 4.55
C TYR A 50 2.46 -6.45 4.73
N LEU A 51 1.21 -6.43 4.27
CA LEU A 51 0.32 -7.62 4.19
C LEU A 51 0.99 -8.80 3.46
N LEU A 52 1.89 -8.48 2.54
CA LEU A 52 2.57 -9.46 1.67
C LEU A 52 3.81 -10.11 2.32
N ARG A 53 4.11 -9.82 3.58
CA ARG A 53 5.19 -10.49 4.30
C ARG A 53 4.83 -11.95 4.60
N LYS A 54 5.84 -12.81 4.66
CA LYS A 54 5.66 -14.22 5.05
C LYS A 54 5.10 -14.35 6.47
N ASP A 55 5.60 -13.51 7.39
CA ASP A 55 5.16 -13.51 8.79
C ASP A 55 3.67 -13.12 8.96
N ALA A 56 3.05 -12.55 7.93
CA ALA A 56 1.63 -12.18 7.93
C ALA A 56 0.71 -13.28 7.35
N GLU A 57 1.24 -14.41 6.91
CA GLU A 57 0.47 -15.47 6.25
C GLU A 57 -0.71 -15.96 7.11
N GLY A 58 -0.48 -16.11 8.42
CA GLY A 58 -1.52 -16.55 9.35
C GLY A 58 -2.66 -15.56 9.54
N TRP A 59 -2.49 -14.29 9.18
CA TRP A 59 -3.49 -13.23 9.39
C TRP A 59 -4.10 -12.70 8.11
N ARG A 60 -3.48 -12.97 6.97
CA ARG A 60 -3.92 -12.48 5.66
C ARG A 60 -5.33 -12.92 5.29
N PRO A 61 -5.76 -14.18 5.54
CA PRO A 61 -7.14 -14.59 5.28
C PRO A 61 -8.17 -13.75 6.05
N GLU A 62 -7.87 -13.37 7.30
CA GLU A 62 -8.74 -12.49 8.09
C GLU A 62 -8.85 -11.10 7.46
N CYS A 63 -7.73 -10.53 6.96
CA CYS A 63 -7.74 -9.23 6.30
C CYS A 63 -8.63 -9.25 5.05
N TRP A 64 -8.53 -10.28 4.21
CA TRP A 64 -9.39 -10.42 3.04
C TRP A 64 -10.85 -10.63 3.41
N GLU A 65 -11.14 -11.36 4.50
CA GLU A 65 -12.50 -11.51 5.00
C GLU A 65 -13.09 -10.16 5.42
N TRP A 66 -12.31 -9.29 6.04
CA TRP A 66 -12.80 -7.97 6.43
C TRP A 66 -13.08 -7.07 5.22
N THR A 67 -12.26 -7.12 4.18
CA THR A 67 -12.53 -6.36 2.95
C THR A 67 -13.82 -6.82 2.28
N ARG A 68 -14.08 -8.13 2.22
CA ARG A 68 -15.33 -8.69 1.72
C ARG A 68 -16.55 -8.29 2.56
N ARG A 69 -16.38 -8.29 3.87
CA ARG A 69 -17.46 -7.98 4.82
C ARG A 69 -17.77 -6.48 4.89
N ARG A 70 -16.81 -5.65 4.61
CA ARG A 70 -16.91 -4.19 4.71
C ARG A 70 -16.83 -3.53 3.33
N ARG A 71 -17.67 -3.99 2.40
CA ARG A 71 -17.82 -3.39 1.05
C ARG A 71 -18.29 -1.93 1.08
N ASP A 72 -18.76 -1.47 2.23
CA ASP A 72 -19.14 -0.09 2.52
C ASP A 72 -17.93 0.82 2.84
N CYS A 73 -16.71 0.28 2.89
CA CYS A 73 -15.45 0.99 3.10
C CYS A 73 -14.47 0.68 1.96
N TRP A 74 -13.53 1.59 1.74
CA TRP A 74 -12.40 1.36 0.85
C TRP A 74 -11.20 0.89 1.66
N PHE A 75 -10.44 -0.08 1.13
CA PHE A 75 -9.22 -0.58 1.74
C PHE A 75 -8.03 -0.27 0.84
N TYR A 76 -7.10 0.52 1.34
CA TYR A 76 -5.94 0.95 0.60
C TYR A 76 -4.68 0.25 1.12
N PHE A 77 -4.07 -0.58 0.27
CA PHE A 77 -2.85 -1.34 0.57
C PHE A 77 -1.67 -0.78 -0.22
N PHE A 78 -0.59 -0.43 0.47
CA PHE A 78 0.66 -0.03 -0.17
C PHE A 78 1.66 -1.16 -0.09
N THR A 79 2.44 -1.36 -1.15
CA THR A 79 3.48 -2.37 -1.12
C THR A 79 4.70 -2.00 -1.96
N LYS A 80 5.87 -2.40 -1.45
CA LYS A 80 7.12 -2.49 -2.19
C LYS A 80 7.39 -3.91 -2.69
N ARG A 81 6.53 -4.86 -2.30
CA ARG A 81 6.66 -6.29 -2.54
C ARG A 81 5.60 -6.78 -3.52
N ILE A 82 5.52 -6.07 -4.65
CA ILE A 82 4.56 -6.40 -5.70
C ILE A 82 4.82 -7.79 -6.30
N ASP A 83 6.09 -8.21 -6.28
CA ASP A 83 6.56 -9.56 -6.62
C ASP A 83 5.81 -10.69 -5.91
N ARG A 84 5.24 -10.40 -4.74
CA ARG A 84 4.54 -11.40 -3.93
C ARG A 84 3.02 -11.28 -3.96
N LEU A 85 2.47 -10.28 -4.64
CA LEU A 85 1.03 -10.03 -4.54
C LEU A 85 0.22 -11.23 -5.02
N ALA A 86 0.56 -11.81 -6.17
CA ALA A 86 -0.18 -12.94 -6.74
C ALA A 86 -0.33 -14.12 -5.76
N GLU A 87 0.75 -14.45 -5.03
CA GLU A 87 0.74 -15.52 -4.01
C GLU A 87 -0.13 -15.20 -2.79
N CYS A 88 -0.43 -13.92 -2.59
CA CYS A 88 -1.08 -13.41 -1.39
C CYS A 88 -2.56 -13.09 -1.60
N LEU A 89 -3.04 -13.16 -2.82
CA LEU A 89 -4.44 -12.91 -3.15
C LEU A 89 -5.33 -14.06 -2.67
N PRO A 90 -6.58 -13.78 -2.26
CA PRO A 90 -7.52 -14.83 -1.88
C PRO A 90 -8.05 -15.55 -3.14
N PRO A 91 -8.51 -16.82 -3.01
CA PRO A 91 -8.96 -17.61 -4.16
C PRO A 91 -10.13 -16.99 -4.94
N ASP A 92 -10.93 -16.15 -4.30
CA ASP A 92 -12.09 -15.46 -4.86
C ASP A 92 -11.78 -14.04 -5.35
N TRP A 93 -10.50 -13.69 -5.52
CA TRP A 93 -10.07 -12.36 -5.91
C TRP A 93 -10.57 -11.91 -7.30
N GLY A 94 -10.58 -12.82 -8.29
CA GLY A 94 -10.95 -12.50 -9.66
C GLY A 94 -10.07 -11.38 -10.24
N GLU A 95 -10.70 -10.37 -10.83
CA GLU A 95 -10.04 -9.18 -11.37
C GLU A 95 -9.81 -8.07 -10.32
N GLY A 96 -10.03 -8.38 -9.05
CA GLY A 96 -9.89 -7.45 -7.93
C GLY A 96 -11.21 -7.08 -7.28
N TYR A 97 -11.18 -6.90 -5.96
CA TYR A 97 -12.35 -6.43 -5.21
C TYR A 97 -12.62 -4.95 -5.51
N GLU A 98 -13.90 -4.60 -5.64
CA GLU A 98 -14.35 -3.23 -5.97
C GLU A 98 -14.00 -2.18 -4.92
N ASN A 99 -13.73 -2.59 -3.73
CA ASN A 99 -13.43 -1.72 -2.60
C ASN A 99 -11.97 -1.84 -2.12
N VAL A 100 -11.07 -2.34 -2.99
CA VAL A 100 -9.66 -2.49 -2.67
C VAL A 100 -8.80 -1.72 -3.67
N ILE A 101 -7.97 -0.83 -3.15
CA ILE A 101 -6.97 -0.09 -3.91
C ILE A 101 -5.60 -0.68 -3.57
N ILE A 102 -4.82 -1.00 -4.58
CA ILE A 102 -3.44 -1.45 -4.41
C ILE A 102 -2.50 -0.35 -4.90
N GLY A 103 -1.61 0.09 -4.02
CA GLY A 103 -0.56 1.07 -4.33
C GLY A 103 0.81 0.40 -4.49
N CYS A 104 1.44 0.56 -5.65
CA CYS A 104 2.81 0.15 -5.86
C CYS A 104 3.77 1.29 -5.50
N THR A 105 4.63 1.07 -4.52
CA THR A 105 5.60 2.08 -4.10
C THR A 105 6.87 2.01 -4.94
N VAL A 106 7.31 3.16 -5.45
CA VAL A 106 8.55 3.33 -6.19
C VAL A 106 9.34 4.52 -5.63
N GLU A 107 10.61 4.33 -5.32
CA GLU A 107 11.44 5.36 -4.67
C GLU A 107 12.46 5.99 -5.63
N ASN A 108 12.84 5.27 -6.67
CA ASN A 108 13.78 5.63 -7.71
C ASN A 108 13.47 4.86 -8.99
N GLN A 109 14.16 5.18 -10.08
CA GLN A 109 13.92 4.57 -11.40
C GLN A 109 14.11 3.06 -11.38
N ASP A 110 15.18 2.54 -10.78
CA ASP A 110 15.42 1.09 -10.69
C ASP A 110 14.24 0.34 -10.06
N ARG A 111 13.57 0.96 -9.09
CA ARG A 111 12.39 0.36 -8.42
C ARG A 111 11.13 0.50 -9.25
N ALA A 112 11.00 1.58 -10.01
CA ALA A 112 9.91 1.73 -10.96
C ALA A 112 10.00 0.66 -12.05
N ASP A 113 11.15 0.55 -12.70
CA ASP A 113 11.41 -0.40 -13.79
C ASP A 113 11.27 -1.87 -13.35
N ALA A 114 11.63 -2.17 -12.10
CA ALA A 114 11.50 -3.52 -11.57
C ALA A 114 10.08 -3.88 -11.12
N ARG A 115 9.26 -2.91 -10.69
CA ARG A 115 7.97 -3.19 -10.04
C ARG A 115 6.76 -2.88 -10.92
N LEU A 116 6.79 -1.79 -11.69
CA LEU A 116 5.63 -1.34 -12.43
C LEU A 116 5.21 -2.28 -13.56
N PRO A 117 6.12 -2.89 -14.34
CA PRO A 117 5.72 -3.91 -15.32
C PRO A 117 4.91 -5.04 -14.70
N LEU A 118 5.39 -5.62 -13.59
CA LEU A 118 4.68 -6.66 -12.85
C LEU A 118 3.33 -6.17 -12.31
N PHE A 119 3.31 -4.94 -11.79
CA PHE A 119 2.11 -4.34 -11.22
C PHE A 119 0.99 -4.16 -12.25
N LEU A 120 1.33 -3.79 -13.48
CA LEU A 120 0.38 -3.57 -14.57
C LEU A 120 -0.23 -4.87 -15.12
N GLU A 121 0.45 -6.00 -14.93
CA GLU A 121 -0.01 -7.33 -15.37
C GLU A 121 -0.90 -8.04 -14.34
N LEU A 122 -0.86 -7.62 -13.08
CA LEU A 122 -1.63 -8.28 -12.01
C LEU A 122 -3.13 -7.96 -12.13
N PRO A 123 -4.02 -8.87 -11.71
CA PRO A 123 -5.46 -8.65 -11.70
C PRO A 123 -5.85 -7.70 -10.56
N ILE A 124 -5.70 -6.42 -10.77
CA ILE A 124 -6.00 -5.37 -9.79
C ILE A 124 -6.99 -4.41 -10.44
N ARG A 125 -8.08 -4.12 -9.77
CA ARG A 125 -9.11 -3.21 -10.28
C ARG A 125 -8.72 -1.75 -10.10
N HIS A 126 -8.30 -1.37 -8.91
CA HIS A 126 -7.91 0.00 -8.56
C HIS A 126 -6.42 0.07 -8.27
N ARG A 127 -5.67 0.75 -9.15
CA ARG A 127 -4.21 0.87 -9.09
C ARG A 127 -3.78 2.29 -8.84
N THR A 128 -2.82 2.45 -7.93
CA THR A 128 -2.15 3.73 -7.71
C THR A 128 -0.64 3.54 -7.69
N VAL A 129 0.10 4.53 -8.15
CA VAL A 129 1.56 4.58 -8.05
C VAL A 129 1.94 5.53 -6.93
N ILE A 130 2.88 5.11 -6.07
CA ILE A 130 3.30 5.88 -4.91
C ILE A 130 4.79 6.12 -4.98
N ALA A 131 5.19 7.30 -5.44
CA ALA A 131 6.58 7.77 -5.44
C ALA A 131 6.93 8.37 -4.06
N ALA A 132 7.04 7.52 -3.05
CA ALA A 132 7.25 7.92 -1.66
C ALA A 132 8.13 6.91 -0.87
N PRO A 133 9.28 7.34 -0.31
CA PRO A 133 9.89 8.64 -0.55
C PRO A 133 10.43 8.78 -1.97
N LEU A 134 10.22 9.92 -2.60
CA LEU A 134 10.82 10.25 -3.89
C LEU A 134 12.28 10.61 -3.66
N LEU A 135 13.20 9.77 -4.13
CA LEU A 135 14.63 9.86 -3.85
C LEU A 135 15.46 10.32 -5.05
N THR A 136 14.91 10.22 -6.24
CA THR A 136 15.51 10.68 -7.50
C THR A 136 14.43 11.19 -8.43
N ALA A 137 14.81 11.88 -9.50
CA ALA A 137 13.89 12.09 -10.62
C ALA A 137 13.43 10.74 -11.17
N LEU A 138 12.16 10.67 -11.61
CA LEU A 138 11.55 9.50 -12.22
C LEU A 138 11.01 9.84 -13.59
N ASP A 139 11.19 8.95 -14.54
CA ASP A 139 10.44 8.91 -15.79
C ASP A 139 9.49 7.70 -15.75
N LEU A 140 8.20 7.98 -15.63
CA LEU A 140 7.15 6.98 -15.49
C LEU A 140 6.22 6.91 -16.71
N ARG A 141 6.49 7.68 -17.79
CA ARG A 141 5.60 7.80 -18.96
C ARG A 141 5.23 6.46 -19.57
N GLU A 142 6.15 5.50 -19.56
CA GLU A 142 5.93 4.15 -20.07
C GLU A 142 4.93 3.34 -19.22
N TYR A 143 4.76 3.72 -17.94
CA TYR A 143 3.97 2.98 -16.96
C TYR A 143 2.65 3.65 -16.59
N LEU A 144 2.48 4.95 -16.88
CA LEU A 144 1.29 5.72 -16.52
C LEU A 144 0.21 5.59 -17.59
N ASP A 145 -0.32 4.37 -17.75
CA ASP A 145 -1.49 4.10 -18.57
C ASP A 145 -2.74 4.62 -17.86
N PRO A 146 -3.44 5.65 -18.38
CA PRO A 146 -4.60 6.26 -17.71
C PRO A 146 -5.81 5.31 -17.62
N GLU A 147 -5.83 4.22 -18.41
CA GLU A 147 -6.87 3.19 -18.27
C GLU A 147 -6.59 2.23 -17.12
N LYS A 148 -5.35 2.20 -16.63
CA LYS A 148 -4.92 1.27 -15.58
C LYS A 148 -4.52 1.95 -14.27
N ILE A 149 -3.94 3.15 -14.33
CA ILE A 149 -3.45 3.88 -13.15
C ILE A 149 -4.37 5.06 -12.87
N GLU A 150 -5.02 5.02 -11.72
CA GLU A 150 -6.01 6.04 -11.31
C GLU A 150 -5.34 7.23 -10.61
N GLU A 151 -4.20 7.02 -9.96
CA GLU A 151 -3.55 8.05 -9.16
C GLU A 151 -2.03 7.85 -9.10
N LEU A 152 -1.30 8.96 -9.13
CA LEU A 152 0.11 9.05 -8.79
C LEU A 152 0.29 9.97 -7.58
N THR A 153 0.78 9.43 -6.46
CA THR A 153 1.14 10.20 -5.28
C THR A 153 2.64 10.34 -5.15
N ALA A 154 3.14 11.56 -4.92
CA ALA A 154 4.56 11.80 -4.68
C ALA A 154 4.77 12.52 -3.34
N SER A 155 5.76 12.07 -2.56
CA SER A 155 6.18 12.76 -1.34
C SER A 155 7.65 12.51 -1.02
N GLY A 156 8.26 13.48 -0.32
CA GLY A 156 9.62 13.33 0.20
C GLY A 156 9.70 12.39 1.41
N GLU A 157 10.90 12.10 1.83
CA GLU A 157 11.20 11.37 3.06
C GLU A 157 10.90 12.23 4.28
N SER A 158 10.45 11.62 5.36
CA SER A 158 10.18 12.31 6.62
C SER A 158 11.19 11.92 7.69
N GLY A 159 11.55 12.85 8.60
CA GLY A 159 12.46 12.63 9.72
C GLY A 159 13.64 13.60 9.74
N ARG A 160 14.45 13.52 10.80
CA ARG A 160 15.58 14.44 11.01
C ARG A 160 16.67 14.33 9.93
N GLU A 161 16.86 13.12 9.42
CA GLU A 161 17.86 12.80 8.39
C GLU A 161 17.20 12.54 7.03
N ALA A 162 16.04 13.15 6.78
CA ALA A 162 15.34 13.00 5.52
C ALA A 162 16.21 13.52 4.37
N ARG A 163 16.34 12.70 3.34
CA ARG A 163 17.01 13.09 2.11
C ARG A 163 16.20 14.17 1.38
N PRO A 164 16.84 15.12 0.70
CA PRO A 164 16.13 16.12 -0.06
C PRO A 164 15.21 15.51 -1.10
N CYS A 165 14.00 16.07 -1.23
CA CYS A 165 13.10 15.84 -2.34
C CYS A 165 13.06 17.15 -3.15
N HIS A 166 13.56 17.12 -4.37
CA HIS A 166 13.61 18.30 -5.21
C HIS A 166 12.25 18.57 -5.84
N TYR A 167 11.84 19.83 -5.79
CA TYR A 167 10.53 20.25 -6.29
C TYR A 167 10.36 19.97 -7.81
N GLU A 168 11.44 20.12 -8.58
CA GLU A 168 11.48 19.83 -10.00
C GLU A 168 11.12 18.38 -10.32
N TRP A 169 11.44 17.44 -9.44
CA TRP A 169 11.06 16.03 -9.63
C TRP A 169 9.55 15.84 -9.53
N VAL A 170 8.92 16.55 -8.59
CA VAL A 170 7.45 16.50 -8.42
C VAL A 170 6.74 17.16 -9.60
N LEU A 171 7.28 18.31 -10.08
CA LEU A 171 6.75 18.98 -11.27
C LEU A 171 6.85 18.08 -12.50
N SER A 172 8.02 17.45 -12.71
CA SER A 172 8.22 16.51 -13.82
C SER A 172 7.24 15.34 -13.77
N LEU A 173 6.95 14.78 -12.60
CA LEU A 173 5.95 13.72 -12.47
C LEU A 173 4.53 14.21 -12.82
N ARG A 174 4.17 15.42 -12.40
CA ARG A 174 2.87 16.02 -12.76
C ARG A 174 2.72 16.22 -14.27
N GLU A 175 3.81 16.55 -14.98
CA GLU A 175 3.80 16.74 -16.43
C GLU A 175 3.68 15.41 -17.20
N GLN A 176 3.90 14.28 -16.53
CA GLN A 176 3.79 12.94 -17.10
C GLN A 176 2.36 12.36 -16.98
N CYS A 177 1.53 12.93 -16.08
CA CYS A 177 0.13 12.58 -15.90
C CYS A 177 -0.77 13.38 -16.87
#